data_8efb656de75a156b557b5da9445c887b
#
_entry.id   8efb656de75a156b557b5da9445c887b
#
_cell.length_a   1.000
_cell.length_b   1.000
_cell.length_c   1.000
_cell.angle_alpha   90.00
_cell.angle_beta   90.00
_cell.angle_gamma   90.00
#
_symmetry.space_group_name_H-M   'P 1'
#
loop_
_entity.id
_entity.type
_entity.pdbx_description
1 polymer ?
#
loop_
_entity_poly.entity_id
_entity_poly.type
_entity_poly.pdbx_seq_one_letter_code
_entity_poly.pdbx_strand_id
1 'polypeptide(L)'
;MSDIELINADAQFSYSVVIPTHNEIRDLEVTVAMVWASEPRPIEIIVVDDCGDDDVKERLSSFPDVKVVRTPKRLGAGGAKRFGANLATGDVIVIMDSHMRMPYNWLLTVDEALDRYPQAIFCCACINFRCKWVGSGARWGRSTTEKSSDVFMKQSWMNRGEHDVVDRCDSLLGGCYFIPRYIWEVMGGLNPSLYGWGYEEHDLSLRAYMMGFEVRRINSIGIQHRFQKELKETKEGFPNTYADFNAMAVTSCIFEDGVFEKLYYPFFKQVAPIHAIVQFEDAIDEINQFRDFVQAKRMYSDSDLPALCNFRLPTPREQQEMVDCILRHRGEATKECRRKSRNCKDCKEKEKQEVVKA
;
A
#
# COMPACT_ATOMS: atom_id res chain seq x y z
N MET A 1 37.82 -29.33 4.83
CA MET A 1 36.56 -28.79 4.29
C MET A 1 35.52 -29.24 5.27
N SER A 2 35.12 -28.38 6.18
CA SER A 2 34.09 -28.66 7.17
C SER A 2 32.73 -28.63 6.44
N ASP A 3 32.00 -29.74 6.57
CA ASP A 3 30.63 -29.88 6.12
C ASP A 3 29.81 -28.77 6.75
N ILE A 4 29.40 -27.79 5.92
CA ILE A 4 28.34 -26.86 6.30
C ILE A 4 27.07 -27.71 6.25
N GLU A 5 26.65 -28.23 7.39
CA GLU A 5 25.28 -28.71 7.54
C GLU A 5 24.36 -27.54 7.12
N LEU A 6 23.75 -27.70 5.96
CA LEU A 6 22.58 -26.90 5.58
C LEU A 6 21.52 -27.25 6.60
N ILE A 7 21.35 -26.38 7.59
CA ILE A 7 20.22 -26.44 8.50
C ILE A 7 18.99 -26.21 7.62
N ASN A 8 18.29 -27.29 7.27
CA ASN A 8 16.94 -27.21 6.75
C ASN A 8 16.06 -26.68 7.89
N ALA A 9 16.02 -25.38 8.05
CA ALA A 9 15.08 -24.76 8.96
C ALA A 9 13.74 -24.71 8.22
N ASP A 10 12.84 -25.60 8.59
CA ASP A 10 11.44 -25.51 8.15
C ASP A 10 10.85 -24.17 8.67
N ALA A 11 10.05 -23.50 7.86
CA ALA A 11 9.32 -22.33 8.31
C ALA A 11 8.33 -22.74 9.41
N GLN A 12 8.21 -21.90 10.44
CA GLN A 12 7.26 -22.11 11.52
C GLN A 12 5.81 -21.92 11.04
N PHE A 13 5.62 -20.98 10.08
CA PHE A 13 4.33 -20.68 9.47
C PHE A 13 4.30 -21.12 8.00
N SER A 14 3.11 -21.47 7.52
CA SER A 14 2.89 -21.71 6.09
C SER A 14 2.57 -20.40 5.37
N TYR A 15 3.21 -20.18 4.21
CA TYR A 15 3.11 -18.94 3.45
C TYR A 15 2.40 -19.15 2.12
N SER A 16 1.40 -18.30 1.82
CA SER A 16 0.84 -18.11 0.47
C SER A 16 1.36 -16.82 -0.11
N VAL A 17 2.08 -16.89 -1.24
CA VAL A 17 2.60 -15.70 -1.90
C VAL A 17 1.69 -15.31 -3.06
N VAL A 18 1.12 -14.11 -3.01
CA VAL A 18 0.19 -13.54 -3.99
C VAL A 18 0.90 -12.47 -4.80
N ILE A 19 0.95 -12.66 -6.12
CA ILE A 19 1.66 -11.77 -7.05
C ILE A 19 0.68 -11.32 -8.14
N PRO A 20 0.08 -10.13 -8.03
CA PRO A 20 -0.71 -9.56 -9.12
C PRO A 20 0.20 -9.10 -10.26
N THR A 21 -0.26 -9.25 -11.50
CA THR A 21 0.47 -8.82 -12.69
C THR A 21 -0.47 -8.27 -13.76
N HIS A 22 0.01 -7.32 -14.55
CA HIS A 22 -0.63 -6.84 -15.76
C HIS A 22 0.45 -6.36 -16.72
N ASN A 23 0.69 -7.14 -17.79
CA ASN A 23 1.68 -6.83 -18.84
C ASN A 23 3.12 -6.63 -18.32
N GLU A 24 3.52 -7.44 -17.32
CA GLU A 24 4.85 -7.37 -16.69
C GLU A 24 5.57 -8.73 -16.69
N ILE A 25 5.33 -9.57 -17.69
CA ILE A 25 5.78 -10.97 -17.72
C ILE A 25 7.28 -11.16 -17.49
N ARG A 26 8.12 -10.26 -18.01
CA ARG A 26 9.59 -10.37 -17.87
C ARG A 26 10.07 -10.25 -16.41
N ASP A 27 9.48 -9.31 -15.67
CA ASP A 27 9.79 -9.13 -14.26
C ASP A 27 9.13 -10.20 -13.40
N LEU A 28 7.88 -10.55 -13.73
CA LEU A 28 7.13 -11.60 -13.08
C LEU A 28 7.88 -12.95 -13.08
N GLU A 29 8.39 -13.39 -14.23
CA GLU A 29 9.15 -14.64 -14.34
C GLU A 29 10.32 -14.70 -13.35
N VAL A 30 11.07 -13.60 -13.24
CA VAL A 30 12.20 -13.53 -12.31
C VAL A 30 11.71 -13.47 -10.86
N THR A 31 10.65 -12.72 -10.58
CA THR A 31 10.07 -12.66 -9.23
C THR A 31 9.59 -14.05 -8.80
N VAL A 32 8.82 -14.72 -9.64
CA VAL A 32 8.33 -16.09 -9.38
C VAL A 32 9.47 -17.06 -9.20
N ALA A 33 10.50 -17.02 -10.06
CA ALA A 33 11.66 -17.90 -9.94
C ALA A 33 12.40 -17.72 -8.60
N MET A 34 12.54 -16.49 -8.12
CA MET A 34 13.20 -16.23 -6.84
C MET A 34 12.35 -16.67 -5.64
N VAL A 35 11.03 -16.44 -5.68
CA VAL A 35 10.10 -16.95 -4.65
C VAL A 35 10.09 -18.48 -4.65
N TRP A 36 10.02 -19.09 -5.82
CA TRP A 36 10.00 -20.56 -5.97
C TRP A 36 11.29 -21.22 -5.48
N ALA A 37 12.43 -20.57 -5.66
CA ALA A 37 13.75 -21.04 -5.22
C ALA A 37 14.09 -20.66 -3.77
N SER A 38 13.25 -19.95 -3.04
CA SER A 38 13.52 -19.57 -1.65
C SER A 38 13.47 -20.77 -0.71
N GLU A 39 14.23 -20.69 0.38
CA GLU A 39 14.24 -21.70 1.43
C GLU A 39 14.04 -21.03 2.79
N PRO A 40 13.00 -21.37 3.57
CA PRO A 40 11.94 -22.32 3.22
C PRO A 40 11.08 -21.84 2.06
N ARG A 41 10.53 -22.81 1.30
CA ARG A 41 9.62 -22.50 0.19
C ARG A 41 8.22 -22.19 0.71
N PRO A 42 7.51 -21.19 0.14
CA PRO A 42 6.08 -21.01 0.43
C PRO A 42 5.29 -22.27 -0.01
N ILE A 43 4.18 -22.55 0.67
CA ILE A 43 3.31 -23.70 0.32
C ILE A 43 2.59 -23.49 -1.01
N GLU A 44 2.39 -22.25 -1.43
CA GLU A 44 1.81 -21.90 -2.72
C GLU A 44 2.26 -20.52 -3.20
N ILE A 45 2.31 -20.37 -4.52
CA ILE A 45 2.49 -19.10 -5.21
C ILE A 45 1.27 -18.89 -6.10
N ILE A 46 0.51 -17.82 -5.86
CA ILE A 46 -0.70 -17.46 -6.60
C ILE A 46 -0.39 -16.24 -7.45
N VAL A 47 -0.25 -16.43 -8.74
CA VAL A 47 -0.09 -15.35 -9.70
C VAL A 47 -1.46 -14.93 -10.21
N VAL A 48 -1.80 -13.66 -10.06
CA VAL A 48 -3.08 -13.09 -10.50
C VAL A 48 -2.85 -12.28 -11.76
N ASP A 49 -3.23 -12.84 -12.92
CA ASP A 49 -3.25 -12.13 -14.19
C ASP A 49 -4.49 -11.22 -14.24
N ASP A 50 -4.27 -9.92 -14.09
CA ASP A 50 -5.33 -8.90 -14.10
C ASP A 50 -5.70 -8.47 -15.53
N CYS A 51 -6.17 -9.42 -16.32
CA CYS A 51 -6.57 -9.22 -17.72
C CYS A 51 -5.45 -8.62 -18.60
N GLY A 52 -4.20 -9.03 -18.40
CA GLY A 52 -3.09 -8.63 -19.26
C GLY A 52 -3.13 -9.31 -20.64
N ASP A 53 -2.28 -8.82 -21.54
CA ASP A 53 -2.09 -9.37 -22.90
C ASP A 53 -1.03 -10.50 -22.91
N ASP A 54 -0.23 -10.61 -21.85
CA ASP A 54 0.79 -11.65 -21.69
C ASP A 54 0.14 -13.04 -21.50
N ASP A 55 0.73 -14.07 -22.09
CA ASP A 55 0.37 -15.45 -21.79
C ASP A 55 1.10 -15.94 -20.52
N VAL A 56 0.61 -15.44 -19.38
CA VAL A 56 1.20 -15.70 -18.07
C VAL A 56 1.24 -17.19 -17.76
N LYS A 57 0.19 -17.94 -18.12
CA LYS A 57 0.09 -19.36 -17.84
C LYS A 57 1.12 -20.19 -18.62
N GLU A 58 1.31 -19.90 -19.89
CA GLU A 58 2.30 -20.56 -20.73
C GLU A 58 3.71 -20.23 -20.23
N ARG A 59 3.98 -18.96 -19.98
CA ARG A 59 5.32 -18.48 -19.56
C ARG A 59 5.76 -19.03 -18.21
N LEU A 60 4.84 -19.30 -17.30
CA LEU A 60 5.11 -19.88 -15.99
C LEU A 60 4.96 -21.42 -15.96
N SER A 61 4.77 -22.08 -17.09
CA SER A 61 4.56 -23.53 -17.18
C SER A 61 5.71 -24.39 -16.65
N SER A 62 6.94 -23.84 -16.58
CA SER A 62 8.11 -24.49 -15.96
C SER A 62 8.05 -24.54 -14.42
N PHE A 63 7.08 -23.86 -13.79
CA PHE A 63 6.87 -23.85 -12.35
C PHE A 63 5.55 -24.57 -12.02
N PRO A 64 5.54 -25.91 -11.89
CA PRO A 64 4.31 -26.70 -11.80
C PRO A 64 3.44 -26.37 -10.58
N ASP A 65 4.07 -25.88 -9.50
CA ASP A 65 3.37 -25.57 -8.24
C ASP A 65 2.85 -24.11 -8.19
N VAL A 66 3.06 -23.34 -9.26
CA VAL A 66 2.57 -21.96 -9.36
C VAL A 66 1.14 -21.96 -9.90
N LYS A 67 0.23 -21.45 -9.09
CA LYS A 67 -1.19 -21.30 -9.46
C LYS A 67 -1.40 -19.98 -10.20
N VAL A 68 -1.67 -20.05 -11.49
CA VAL A 68 -2.04 -18.88 -12.29
C VAL A 68 -3.55 -18.76 -12.36
N VAL A 69 -4.08 -17.63 -11.91
CA VAL A 69 -5.50 -17.29 -11.96
C VAL A 69 -5.70 -15.99 -12.73
N ARG A 70 -6.70 -15.93 -13.59
CA ARG A 70 -7.05 -14.72 -14.36
C ARG A 70 -8.29 -14.08 -13.79
N THR A 71 -8.28 -12.77 -13.60
CA THR A 71 -9.46 -12.02 -13.16
C THR A 71 -10.52 -11.97 -14.28
N PRO A 72 -11.81 -11.94 -13.94
CA PRO A 72 -12.89 -11.91 -14.95
C PRO A 72 -12.95 -10.58 -15.72
N LYS A 73 -12.42 -9.53 -15.13
CA LYS A 73 -12.24 -8.19 -15.71
C LYS A 73 -11.04 -7.53 -15.05
N ARG A 74 -10.49 -6.49 -15.66
CA ARG A 74 -9.42 -5.72 -15.06
C ARG A 74 -9.87 -5.09 -13.73
N LEU A 75 -9.23 -5.45 -12.62
CA LEU A 75 -9.56 -5.01 -11.27
C LEU A 75 -8.62 -3.90 -10.78
N GLY A 76 -7.43 -3.78 -11.36
CA GLY A 76 -6.36 -2.94 -10.87
C GLY A 76 -5.61 -3.56 -9.69
N ALA A 77 -4.58 -2.86 -9.20
CA ALA A 77 -3.65 -3.40 -8.22
C ALA A 77 -4.36 -3.88 -6.93
N GLY A 78 -5.19 -3.04 -6.31
CA GLY A 78 -5.91 -3.38 -5.08
C GLY A 78 -6.87 -4.56 -5.27
N GLY A 79 -7.66 -4.54 -6.33
CA GLY A 79 -8.62 -5.60 -6.65
C GLY A 79 -7.95 -6.94 -6.96
N ALA A 80 -6.85 -6.94 -7.73
CA ALA A 80 -6.10 -8.14 -8.06
C ALA A 80 -5.38 -8.72 -6.82
N LYS A 81 -4.80 -7.87 -5.96
CA LYS A 81 -4.22 -8.27 -4.66
C LYS A 81 -5.28 -8.97 -3.79
N ARG A 82 -6.48 -8.36 -3.67
CA ARG A 82 -7.59 -8.92 -2.91
C ARG A 82 -8.08 -10.25 -3.50
N PHE A 83 -8.22 -10.32 -4.83
CA PHE A 83 -8.66 -11.52 -5.51
C PHE A 83 -7.74 -12.72 -5.23
N GLY A 84 -6.43 -12.54 -5.36
CA GLY A 84 -5.46 -13.59 -5.06
C GLY A 84 -5.38 -13.94 -3.57
N ALA A 85 -5.38 -12.94 -2.68
CA ALA A 85 -5.29 -13.15 -1.25
C ALA A 85 -6.50 -13.93 -0.68
N ASN A 86 -7.68 -13.79 -1.27
CA ASN A 86 -8.85 -14.56 -0.90
C ASN A 86 -8.77 -16.04 -1.33
N LEU A 87 -7.84 -16.42 -2.20
CA LEU A 87 -7.57 -17.80 -2.60
C LEU A 87 -6.45 -18.45 -1.77
N ALA A 88 -5.75 -17.66 -0.95
CA ALA A 88 -4.63 -18.11 -0.13
C ALA A 88 -5.08 -19.05 0.99
N THR A 89 -4.27 -20.09 1.24
CA THR A 89 -4.55 -21.14 2.23
C THR A 89 -3.55 -21.17 3.38
N GLY A 90 -2.38 -20.54 3.22
CA GLY A 90 -1.30 -20.48 4.22
C GLY A 90 -1.70 -19.66 5.45
N ASP A 91 -0.95 -19.83 6.54
CA ASP A 91 -1.13 -19.07 7.79
C ASP A 91 -0.81 -17.60 7.61
N VAL A 92 0.06 -17.28 6.68
CA VAL A 92 0.49 -15.92 6.34
C VAL A 92 0.27 -15.66 4.85
N ILE A 93 -0.43 -14.60 4.55
CA ILE A 93 -0.62 -14.09 3.19
C ILE A 93 0.50 -13.08 2.92
N VAL A 94 1.32 -13.37 1.93
CA VAL A 94 2.34 -12.44 1.42
C VAL A 94 1.79 -11.82 0.14
N ILE A 95 1.61 -10.53 0.13
CA ILE A 95 1.20 -9.80 -1.08
C ILE A 95 2.42 -9.03 -1.59
N MET A 96 2.87 -9.30 -2.81
CA MET A 96 4.02 -8.61 -3.39
C MET A 96 3.81 -8.22 -4.84
N ASP A 97 4.46 -7.14 -5.26
CA ASP A 97 4.42 -6.69 -6.65
C ASP A 97 5.20 -7.64 -7.58
N SER A 98 4.83 -7.68 -8.87
CA SER A 98 5.40 -8.58 -9.89
C SER A 98 6.87 -8.30 -10.24
N HIS A 99 7.43 -7.18 -9.80
CA HIS A 99 8.77 -6.71 -10.14
C HIS A 99 9.69 -6.58 -8.92
N MET A 100 9.69 -7.63 -8.08
CA MET A 100 10.45 -7.71 -6.82
C MET A 100 11.60 -8.72 -6.94
N ARG A 101 12.63 -8.55 -6.08
CA ARG A 101 13.73 -9.50 -5.91
C ARG A 101 13.99 -9.66 -4.41
N MET A 102 13.92 -10.90 -3.91
CA MET A 102 14.04 -11.19 -2.48
C MET A 102 15.29 -12.02 -2.18
N PRO A 103 15.82 -11.93 -0.95
CA PRO A 103 16.87 -12.82 -0.47
C PRO A 103 16.38 -14.28 -0.40
N TYR A 104 17.31 -15.23 -0.48
CA TYR A 104 16.99 -16.67 -0.49
C TYR A 104 16.19 -17.14 0.74
N ASN A 105 16.56 -16.69 1.95
CA ASN A 105 16.00 -17.13 3.22
C ASN A 105 15.07 -16.10 3.90
N TRP A 106 14.42 -15.26 3.12
CA TRP A 106 13.64 -14.12 3.61
C TRP A 106 12.47 -14.52 4.53
N LEU A 107 11.86 -15.69 4.34
CA LEU A 107 10.73 -16.15 5.15
C LEU A 107 11.12 -16.49 6.60
N LEU A 108 12.36 -16.95 6.87
CA LEU A 108 12.81 -17.18 8.25
C LEU A 108 12.79 -15.93 9.10
N THR A 109 13.17 -14.80 8.50
CA THR A 109 13.11 -13.51 9.22
C THR A 109 11.66 -13.06 9.45
N VAL A 110 10.74 -13.44 8.58
CA VAL A 110 9.31 -13.18 8.78
C VAL A 110 8.75 -14.03 9.93
N ASP A 111 9.16 -15.31 10.02
CA ASP A 111 8.82 -16.19 11.15
C ASP A 111 9.19 -15.56 12.49
N GLU A 112 10.44 -15.09 12.63
CA GLU A 112 10.92 -14.42 13.85
C GLU A 112 10.09 -13.16 14.19
N ALA A 113 9.68 -12.40 13.17
CA ALA A 113 8.88 -11.21 13.36
C ALA A 113 7.45 -11.55 13.81
N LEU A 114 6.85 -12.58 13.22
CA LEU A 114 5.50 -13.06 13.55
C LEU A 114 5.42 -13.67 14.95
N ASP A 115 6.43 -14.47 15.33
CA ASP A 115 6.52 -15.06 16.66
C ASP A 115 6.59 -13.96 17.75
N ARG A 116 7.39 -12.93 17.50
CA ARG A 116 7.57 -11.81 18.43
C ARG A 116 6.36 -10.86 18.46
N TYR A 117 5.67 -10.69 17.35
CA TYR A 117 4.56 -9.74 17.20
C TYR A 117 3.36 -10.38 16.47
N PRO A 118 2.69 -11.37 17.09
CA PRO A 118 1.62 -12.13 16.44
C PRO A 118 0.42 -11.27 16.06
N GLN A 119 0.19 -10.13 16.72
CA GLN A 119 -0.93 -9.21 16.44
C GLN A 119 -0.56 -8.09 15.46
N ALA A 120 0.41 -8.32 14.56
CA ALA A 120 0.87 -7.30 13.64
C ALA A 120 0.75 -7.73 12.17
N ILE A 121 0.59 -6.73 11.30
CA ILE A 121 0.85 -6.82 9.86
C ILE A 121 2.18 -6.14 9.56
N PHE A 122 2.88 -6.62 8.52
CA PHE A 122 4.25 -6.15 8.28
C PHE A 122 4.47 -5.72 6.84
N CYS A 123 5.41 -4.78 6.66
CA CYS A 123 6.13 -4.59 5.40
C CYS A 123 7.64 -4.79 5.65
N CYS A 124 8.42 -4.78 4.58
CA CYS A 124 9.87 -4.94 4.67
C CYS A 124 10.63 -3.75 4.10
N ALA A 125 11.95 -3.79 4.24
CA ALA A 125 12.80 -2.80 3.64
C ALA A 125 12.78 -2.90 2.12
N CYS A 126 12.68 -1.74 1.48
CA CYS A 126 12.72 -1.57 0.05
C CYS A 126 14.09 -1.05 -0.40
N ILE A 127 14.69 -1.74 -1.36
CA ILE A 127 15.98 -1.41 -1.97
C ILE A 127 15.74 -1.25 -3.47
N ASN A 128 16.34 -0.25 -4.11
CA ASN A 128 16.24 -0.15 -5.57
C ASN A 128 17.17 -1.17 -6.27
N PHE A 129 17.00 -1.38 -7.57
CA PHE A 129 17.82 -2.31 -8.36
C PHE A 129 19.32 -1.94 -8.43
N ARG A 130 19.71 -0.75 -7.94
CA ARG A 130 21.11 -0.35 -7.73
C ARG A 130 21.61 -0.66 -6.32
N CYS A 131 20.91 -1.50 -5.57
CA CYS A 131 21.21 -1.88 -4.19
C CYS A 131 21.25 -0.69 -3.20
N LYS A 132 20.58 0.41 -3.53
CA LYS A 132 20.46 1.55 -2.63
C LYS A 132 19.20 1.41 -1.80
N TRP A 133 19.33 1.61 -0.51
CA TRP A 133 18.23 1.72 0.43
C TRP A 133 17.27 2.84 0.02
N VAL A 134 15.97 2.55 0.04
CA VAL A 134 14.90 3.51 -0.20
C VAL A 134 14.18 3.83 1.10
N GLY A 135 13.74 2.81 1.82
CA GLY A 135 13.05 2.94 3.09
C GLY A 135 12.39 1.64 3.52
N SER A 136 11.75 1.65 4.68
CA SER A 136 10.88 0.56 5.12
C SER A 136 9.71 1.15 5.91
N GLY A 137 8.47 0.81 5.53
CA GLY A 137 7.29 1.43 6.10
C GLY A 137 7.24 2.94 5.90
N ALA A 138 6.19 3.55 6.37
CA ALA A 138 5.95 4.98 6.20
C ALA A 138 5.57 5.68 7.50
N ARG A 139 5.81 6.99 7.53
CA ARG A 139 5.21 7.95 8.44
C ARG A 139 4.11 8.73 7.74
N TRP A 140 3.08 9.07 8.50
CA TRP A 140 2.08 10.02 8.02
C TRP A 140 2.65 11.42 7.95
N GLY A 141 2.25 12.14 6.92
CA GLY A 141 2.60 13.54 6.72
C GLY A 141 1.47 14.27 6.02
N ARG A 142 1.74 15.54 5.71
CA ARG A 142 0.85 16.38 4.91
C ARG A 142 1.54 16.73 3.61
N SER A 143 0.76 16.78 2.55
CA SER A 143 1.26 17.23 1.27
C SER A 143 0.84 18.66 1.02
N THR A 144 1.78 19.47 0.57
CA THR A 144 1.52 20.80 -0.01
C THR A 144 1.47 20.74 -1.54
N THR A 145 1.45 19.53 -2.11
CA THR A 145 1.46 19.31 -3.55
C THR A 145 0.05 19.39 -4.15
N GLU A 146 -0.03 19.57 -5.47
CA GLU A 146 -1.24 19.79 -6.26
C GLU A 146 -2.23 18.61 -6.29
N LYS A 147 -1.91 17.48 -5.67
CA LYS A 147 -2.75 16.29 -5.68
C LYS A 147 -3.68 16.30 -4.47
N SER A 148 -4.98 16.40 -4.72
CA SER A 148 -6.02 16.40 -3.67
C SER A 148 -6.02 15.15 -2.81
N SER A 149 -5.72 13.99 -3.39
CA SER A 149 -5.70 12.72 -2.68
C SER A 149 -4.63 12.62 -1.58
N ASP A 150 -3.46 13.23 -1.78
CA ASP A 150 -2.32 13.05 -0.86
C ASP A 150 -2.29 14.03 0.33
N VAL A 151 -3.24 14.95 0.40
CA VAL A 151 -3.13 16.13 1.24
C VAL A 151 -3.03 15.83 2.72
N PHE A 152 -3.85 14.93 3.24
CA PHE A 152 -3.90 14.63 4.68
C PHE A 152 -3.36 13.26 5.05
N MET A 153 -3.13 12.42 4.04
CA MET A 153 -2.68 11.04 4.23
C MET A 153 -1.40 10.74 3.44
N LYS A 154 -0.52 11.75 3.29
CA LYS A 154 0.76 11.55 2.61
C LYS A 154 1.61 10.55 3.38
N GLN A 155 2.07 9.55 2.68
CA GLN A 155 3.07 8.62 3.19
C GLN A 155 4.47 9.09 2.82
N SER A 156 5.38 9.03 3.78
CA SER A 156 6.80 9.31 3.58
C SER A 156 7.62 8.15 4.08
N TRP A 157 8.56 7.66 3.26
CA TRP A 157 9.46 6.57 3.64
C TRP A 157 10.16 6.85 4.96
N MET A 158 10.22 5.85 5.82
CA MET A 158 11.07 5.87 7.00
C MET A 158 12.47 5.39 6.64
N ASN A 159 13.48 6.07 7.20
CA ASN A 159 14.87 5.65 7.07
C ASN A 159 15.11 4.33 7.82
N ARG A 160 16.25 3.70 7.58
CA ARG A 160 16.68 2.52 8.32
C ARG A 160 16.73 2.87 9.79
N GLY A 161 15.98 2.12 10.62
CA GLY A 161 16.05 2.23 12.08
C GLY A 161 17.45 1.84 12.56
N GLU A 162 17.97 2.53 13.57
CA GLU A 162 19.35 2.33 14.00
C GLU A 162 19.55 1.03 14.80
N HIS A 163 18.49 0.44 15.36
CA HIS A 163 18.68 -0.59 16.41
C HIS A 163 17.77 -1.82 16.35
N ASP A 164 16.61 -1.78 15.70
CA ASP A 164 15.69 -2.92 15.75
C ASP A 164 15.50 -3.61 14.38
N VAL A 165 15.57 -4.96 14.41
CA VAL A 165 15.26 -5.79 13.26
C VAL A 165 13.81 -5.57 12.82
N VAL A 166 12.90 -5.37 13.79
CA VAL A 166 11.46 -5.11 13.59
C VAL A 166 11.02 -3.89 14.40
N ASP A 167 10.59 -2.85 13.70
CA ASP A 167 10.09 -1.61 14.31
C ASP A 167 8.61 -1.39 14.03
N ARG A 168 7.96 -0.53 14.82
CA ARG A 168 6.66 0.06 14.46
C ARG A 168 6.83 1.04 13.30
N CYS A 169 5.81 1.13 12.45
CA CYS A 169 5.67 2.19 11.47
C CYS A 169 4.23 2.69 11.45
N ASP A 170 4.02 3.91 10.98
CA ASP A 170 2.68 4.50 11.00
C ASP A 170 1.80 3.88 9.89
N SER A 171 2.44 3.39 8.82
CA SER A 171 1.77 2.75 7.69
C SER A 171 2.70 1.78 6.96
N LEU A 172 2.11 0.75 6.35
CA LEU A 172 2.78 -0.09 5.38
C LEU A 172 3.28 0.76 4.20
N LEU A 173 4.39 0.36 3.60
CA LEU A 173 4.87 0.90 2.33
C LEU A 173 5.94 -0.04 1.75
N GLY A 174 5.96 -0.25 0.42
CA GLY A 174 7.07 -0.94 -0.22
C GLY A 174 6.72 -2.11 -1.15
N GLY A 175 5.46 -2.35 -1.45
CA GLY A 175 5.07 -3.35 -2.44
C GLY A 175 5.21 -4.81 -2.00
N CYS A 176 5.53 -5.07 -0.72
CA CYS A 176 5.54 -6.41 -0.14
C CYS A 176 5.05 -6.36 1.30
N TYR A 177 3.96 -7.09 1.58
CA TYR A 177 3.28 -7.13 2.87
C TYR A 177 3.13 -8.56 3.36
N PHE A 178 3.25 -8.75 4.69
CA PHE A 178 3.05 -10.02 5.36
C PHE A 178 1.89 -9.86 6.33
N ILE A 179 0.82 -10.59 6.09
CA ILE A 179 -0.43 -10.45 6.82
C ILE A 179 -0.85 -11.82 7.34
N PRO A 180 -0.84 -12.06 8.66
CA PRO A 180 -1.44 -13.27 9.22
C PRO A 180 -2.87 -13.44 8.70
N ARG A 181 -3.21 -14.65 8.23
CA ARG A 181 -4.51 -14.88 7.60
C ARG A 181 -5.68 -14.56 8.52
N TYR A 182 -5.57 -14.84 9.81
CA TYR A 182 -6.62 -14.48 10.76
C TYR A 182 -6.83 -12.95 10.86
N ILE A 183 -5.75 -12.13 10.74
CA ILE A 183 -5.87 -10.66 10.70
C ILE A 183 -6.55 -10.24 9.39
N TRP A 184 -6.15 -10.84 8.25
CA TRP A 184 -6.81 -10.60 6.97
C TRP A 184 -8.32 -10.86 7.04
N GLU A 185 -8.72 -11.97 7.62
CA GLU A 185 -10.13 -12.36 7.79
C GLU A 185 -10.88 -11.42 8.74
N VAL A 186 -10.29 -11.06 9.87
CA VAL A 186 -10.89 -10.10 10.81
C VAL A 186 -11.08 -8.73 10.16
N MET A 187 -10.10 -8.28 9.39
CA MET A 187 -10.16 -7.00 8.68
C MET A 187 -11.06 -7.03 7.43
N GLY A 188 -11.51 -8.20 6.96
CA GLY A 188 -12.28 -8.35 5.73
C GLY A 188 -11.45 -8.19 4.46
N GLY A 189 -10.14 -8.37 4.56
CA GLY A 189 -9.22 -8.21 3.44
C GLY A 189 -8.95 -6.76 3.06
N LEU A 190 -8.51 -6.50 1.83
CA LEU A 190 -8.46 -5.15 1.25
C LEU A 190 -9.88 -4.62 1.02
N ASN A 191 -10.05 -3.32 1.14
CA ASN A 191 -11.31 -2.65 0.84
C ASN A 191 -11.80 -3.01 -0.58
N PRO A 192 -13.00 -3.62 -0.72
CA PRO A 192 -13.51 -4.07 -2.02
C PRO A 192 -13.81 -2.94 -3.00
N SER A 193 -14.00 -1.72 -2.50
CA SER A 193 -14.28 -0.55 -3.33
C SER A 193 -13.03 0.05 -3.97
N LEU A 194 -11.82 -0.38 -3.60
CA LEU A 194 -10.59 0.12 -4.22
C LEU A 194 -10.53 -0.28 -5.68
N TYR A 195 -10.25 0.69 -6.53
CA TYR A 195 -10.14 0.50 -7.97
C TYR A 195 -8.85 1.11 -8.54
N GLY A 196 -8.25 0.45 -9.53
CA GLY A 196 -7.00 0.91 -10.12
C GLY A 196 -5.82 0.75 -9.18
N TRP A 197 -5.14 1.85 -8.86
CA TRP A 197 -3.94 1.88 -8.04
C TRP A 197 -4.02 2.98 -6.98
N GLY A 198 -3.53 2.66 -5.78
CA GLY A 198 -3.34 3.59 -4.68
C GLY A 198 -4.33 3.42 -3.54
N TYR A 199 -3.89 3.79 -2.36
CA TYR A 199 -4.60 3.72 -1.09
C TYR A 199 -4.73 2.33 -0.45
N GLU A 200 -4.14 1.29 -1.02
CA GLU A 200 -4.13 -0.05 -0.43
C GLU A 200 -3.43 -0.04 0.94
N GLU A 201 -2.27 0.57 1.02
CA GLU A 201 -1.49 0.68 2.25
C GLU A 201 -2.17 1.56 3.30
N HIS A 202 -2.84 2.63 2.85
CA HIS A 202 -3.60 3.52 3.71
C HIS A 202 -4.77 2.76 4.35
N ASP A 203 -5.52 2.04 3.52
CA ASP A 203 -6.65 1.23 3.94
C ASP A 203 -6.24 0.17 4.96
N LEU A 204 -5.26 -0.68 4.61
CA LEU A 204 -4.79 -1.75 5.48
C LEU A 204 -4.25 -1.21 6.81
N SER A 205 -3.42 -0.17 6.76
CA SER A 205 -2.73 0.31 7.95
C SER A 205 -3.66 0.99 8.94
N LEU A 206 -4.53 1.89 8.48
CA LEU A 206 -5.47 2.57 9.37
C LEU A 206 -6.49 1.60 9.94
N ARG A 207 -7.03 0.67 9.13
CA ARG A 207 -7.96 -0.35 9.64
C ARG A 207 -7.30 -1.30 10.62
N ALA A 208 -6.04 -1.70 10.39
CA ALA A 208 -5.29 -2.51 11.35
C ALA A 208 -5.25 -1.82 12.71
N TYR A 209 -4.81 -0.57 12.78
CA TYR A 209 -4.79 0.18 14.03
C TYR A 209 -6.16 0.34 14.67
N MET A 210 -7.19 0.69 13.88
CA MET A 210 -8.54 0.88 14.38
C MET A 210 -9.16 -0.41 14.94
N MET A 211 -8.72 -1.57 14.45
CA MET A 211 -9.18 -2.89 14.91
C MET A 211 -8.24 -3.54 15.95
N GLY A 212 -7.27 -2.78 16.50
CA GLY A 212 -6.40 -3.23 17.58
C GLY A 212 -5.16 -4.02 17.14
N PHE A 213 -4.83 -4.01 15.86
CA PHE A 213 -3.62 -4.63 15.34
C PHE A 213 -2.48 -3.62 15.22
N GLU A 214 -1.26 -4.10 15.18
CA GLU A 214 -0.08 -3.27 14.97
C GLU A 214 0.34 -3.27 13.50
N VAL A 215 0.99 -2.19 13.07
CA VAL A 215 1.67 -2.10 11.78
C VAL A 215 3.16 -1.98 12.02
N ARG A 216 3.93 -2.91 11.47
CA ARG A 216 5.36 -3.00 11.71
C ARG A 216 6.15 -3.14 10.41
N ARG A 217 7.44 -2.84 10.48
CA ARG A 217 8.39 -2.98 9.38
C ARG A 217 9.54 -3.90 9.79
N ILE A 218 9.96 -4.77 8.87
CA ILE A 218 11.11 -5.65 9.05
C ILE A 218 12.30 -5.03 8.32
N ASN A 219 13.25 -4.49 9.07
CA ASN A 219 14.39 -3.74 8.54
C ASN A 219 15.52 -4.65 7.99
N SER A 220 15.57 -5.90 8.43
CA SER A 220 16.60 -6.87 8.02
C SER A 220 16.33 -7.54 6.69
N ILE A 221 15.08 -7.55 6.21
CA ILE A 221 14.73 -8.05 4.88
C ILE A 221 14.80 -6.90 3.89
N GLY A 222 15.80 -6.91 3.02
CA GLY A 222 15.92 -5.96 1.90
C GLY A 222 15.38 -6.57 0.61
N ILE A 223 14.15 -6.20 0.21
CA ILE A 223 13.58 -6.62 -1.07
C ILE A 223 13.88 -5.55 -2.11
N GLN A 224 14.48 -5.95 -3.25
CA GLN A 224 14.69 -5.04 -4.36
C GLN A 224 13.38 -4.81 -5.11
N HIS A 225 13.07 -3.56 -5.37
CA HIS A 225 11.87 -3.13 -6.07
C HIS A 225 12.23 -2.27 -7.28
N ARG A 226 11.59 -2.53 -8.43
CA ARG A 226 11.71 -1.70 -9.62
C ARG A 226 10.73 -0.54 -9.53
N PHE A 227 11.23 0.67 -9.38
CA PHE A 227 10.38 1.86 -9.29
C PHE A 227 9.91 2.35 -10.66
N GLN A 228 8.74 2.98 -10.71
CA GLN A 228 8.05 3.45 -11.94
C GLN A 228 8.89 4.31 -12.90
N LYS A 229 9.92 5.02 -12.42
CA LYS A 229 10.85 5.74 -13.30
C LYS A 229 11.63 4.81 -14.24
N GLU A 230 11.72 3.53 -13.86
CA GLU A 230 12.38 2.46 -14.61
C GLU A 230 11.36 1.62 -15.42
N LEU A 231 10.07 1.74 -15.10
CA LEU A 231 8.92 1.08 -15.76
C LEU A 231 8.21 2.07 -16.72
N LYS A 232 8.87 2.51 -17.76
CA LYS A 232 8.28 3.51 -18.70
C LYS A 232 7.06 3.00 -19.45
N GLU A 233 6.84 1.69 -19.50
CA GLU A 233 5.86 1.02 -20.37
C GLU A 233 4.53 0.67 -19.71
N THR A 234 4.42 0.71 -18.35
CA THR A 234 3.23 0.20 -17.64
C THR A 234 2.17 1.23 -17.30
N LYS A 235 2.32 2.48 -17.74
CA LYS A 235 1.34 3.54 -17.47
C LYS A 235 0.09 3.51 -18.36
N GLU A 236 0.00 2.58 -19.30
CA GLU A 236 -1.17 2.47 -20.16
C GLU A 236 -2.33 1.80 -19.42
N GLY A 237 -3.31 2.60 -19.04
CA GLY A 237 -4.66 2.13 -18.79
C GLY A 237 -5.33 2.41 -17.45
N PHE A 238 -4.64 2.91 -16.41
CA PHE A 238 -5.32 3.49 -15.26
C PHE A 238 -4.89 4.95 -15.10
N PRO A 239 -5.75 5.91 -15.49
CA PRO A 239 -5.48 7.32 -15.18
C PRO A 239 -5.35 7.51 -13.67
N ASN A 240 -4.46 8.41 -13.24
CA ASN A 240 -4.31 8.82 -11.81
C ASN A 240 -5.61 9.36 -11.18
N THR A 241 -6.71 9.34 -11.92
CA THR A 241 -8.05 9.82 -11.54
C THR A 241 -8.71 8.96 -10.47
N TYR A 242 -8.28 7.71 -10.30
CA TYR A 242 -8.83 6.83 -9.26
C TYR A 242 -8.30 7.11 -7.86
N ALA A 243 -7.17 7.79 -7.72
CA ALA A 243 -6.61 8.10 -6.41
C ALA A 243 -7.55 8.94 -5.54
N ASP A 244 -8.26 9.92 -6.13
CA ASP A 244 -9.24 10.72 -5.41
C ASP A 244 -10.48 9.91 -5.02
N PHE A 245 -10.96 9.02 -5.90
CA PHE A 245 -12.02 8.07 -5.59
C PHE A 245 -11.61 7.13 -4.46
N ASN A 246 -10.43 6.50 -4.55
CA ASN A 246 -9.93 5.59 -3.52
C ASN A 246 -9.75 6.32 -2.19
N ALA A 247 -9.28 7.57 -2.20
CA ALA A 247 -9.17 8.39 -1.00
C ALA A 247 -10.52 8.61 -0.33
N MET A 248 -11.57 8.93 -1.11
CA MET A 248 -12.94 9.09 -0.58
C MET A 248 -13.47 7.76 -0.04
N ALA A 249 -13.30 6.65 -0.76
CA ALA A 249 -13.75 5.34 -0.33
C ALA A 249 -13.07 4.91 0.98
N VAL A 250 -11.74 5.08 1.08
CA VAL A 250 -10.98 4.74 2.29
C VAL A 250 -11.37 5.61 3.47
N THR A 251 -11.42 6.94 3.29
CA THR A 251 -11.77 7.85 4.37
C THR A 251 -13.21 7.67 4.84
N SER A 252 -14.14 7.39 3.92
CA SER A 252 -15.53 7.07 4.25
C SER A 252 -15.63 5.78 5.08
N CYS A 253 -14.88 4.74 4.76
CA CYS A 253 -14.94 3.47 5.50
C CYS A 253 -14.29 3.55 6.88
N ILE A 254 -13.19 4.31 7.01
CA ILE A 254 -12.35 4.30 8.21
C ILE A 254 -12.87 5.28 9.26
N PHE A 255 -13.17 6.54 8.89
CA PHE A 255 -13.50 7.56 9.85
C PHE A 255 -14.97 7.53 10.27
N GLU A 256 -15.24 8.02 11.49
CA GLU A 256 -16.59 8.17 12.01
C GLU A 256 -17.42 9.11 11.13
N ASP A 257 -18.74 8.93 11.09
CA ASP A 257 -19.67 9.71 10.23
C ASP A 257 -19.45 11.20 10.36
N GLY A 258 -19.35 11.69 11.59
CA GLY A 258 -19.13 13.10 11.85
C GLY A 258 -17.80 13.65 11.31
N VAL A 259 -16.76 12.80 11.17
CA VAL A 259 -15.45 13.18 10.64
C VAL A 259 -15.47 13.16 9.12
N PHE A 260 -15.95 12.08 8.51
CA PHE A 260 -16.01 11.99 7.06
C PHE A 260 -16.92 13.07 6.48
N GLU A 261 -18.15 13.19 6.97
CA GLU A 261 -19.18 14.11 6.44
C GLU A 261 -18.84 15.59 6.67
N LYS A 262 -18.23 15.93 7.79
CA LYS A 262 -17.93 17.34 8.13
C LYS A 262 -16.56 17.80 7.66
N LEU A 263 -15.62 16.87 7.51
CA LEU A 263 -14.23 17.21 7.21
C LEU A 263 -13.82 16.74 5.81
N TYR A 264 -13.84 15.44 5.54
CA TYR A 264 -13.29 14.90 4.30
C TYR A 264 -14.16 15.11 3.08
N TYR A 265 -15.44 14.81 3.15
CA TYR A 265 -16.33 14.92 1.99
C TYR A 265 -16.48 16.36 1.48
N PRO A 266 -16.69 17.40 2.33
CA PRO A 266 -16.69 18.78 1.86
C PRO A 266 -15.37 19.23 1.25
N PHE A 267 -14.23 18.71 1.76
CA PHE A 267 -12.92 18.95 1.16
C PHE A 267 -12.84 18.37 -0.25
N PHE A 268 -13.17 17.09 -0.42
CA PHE A 268 -13.13 16.44 -1.74
C PHE A 268 -14.08 17.12 -2.74
N LYS A 269 -15.26 17.54 -2.32
CA LYS A 269 -16.20 18.28 -3.18
C LYS A 269 -15.63 19.59 -3.74
N GLN A 270 -14.65 20.19 -3.07
CA GLN A 270 -13.99 21.40 -3.54
C GLN A 270 -12.77 21.11 -4.44
N VAL A 271 -12.07 20.00 -4.19
CA VAL A 271 -10.76 19.78 -4.81
C VAL A 271 -10.66 18.53 -5.68
N ALA A 272 -11.50 17.53 -5.50
CA ALA A 272 -11.48 16.33 -6.35
C ALA A 272 -12.06 16.62 -7.74
N PRO A 273 -11.61 15.91 -8.78
CA PRO A 273 -12.25 15.96 -10.09
C PRO A 273 -13.71 15.50 -10.01
N ILE A 274 -14.61 16.17 -10.75
CA ILE A 274 -16.04 15.88 -10.70
C ILE A 274 -16.37 14.40 -10.99
N HIS A 275 -15.65 13.77 -11.91
CA HIS A 275 -15.87 12.35 -12.22
C HIS A 275 -15.55 11.42 -11.05
N ALA A 276 -14.54 11.74 -10.21
CA ALA A 276 -14.25 10.96 -9.02
C ALA A 276 -15.35 11.08 -7.96
N ILE A 277 -15.95 12.27 -7.84
CA ILE A 277 -17.09 12.50 -6.94
C ILE A 277 -18.32 11.72 -7.43
N VAL A 278 -18.63 11.78 -8.73
CA VAL A 278 -19.74 11.02 -9.31
C VAL A 278 -19.53 9.52 -9.14
N GLN A 279 -18.33 9.00 -9.42
CA GLN A 279 -18.01 7.59 -9.19
C GLN A 279 -18.18 7.18 -7.72
N PHE A 280 -17.79 8.05 -6.78
CA PHE A 280 -17.97 7.79 -5.36
C PHE A 280 -19.45 7.75 -4.97
N GLU A 281 -20.25 8.71 -5.46
CA GLU A 281 -21.68 8.77 -5.21
C GLU A 281 -22.42 7.58 -5.84
N ASP A 282 -22.01 7.12 -7.03
CA ASP A 282 -22.57 5.94 -7.69
C ASP A 282 -22.22 4.63 -6.97
N ALA A 283 -21.06 4.55 -6.31
CA ALA A 283 -20.62 3.37 -5.56
C ALA A 283 -20.96 3.41 -4.06
N ILE A 284 -21.73 4.39 -3.61
CA ILE A 284 -21.93 4.68 -2.18
C ILE A 284 -22.55 3.51 -1.41
N ASP A 285 -23.42 2.73 -2.02
CA ASP A 285 -24.07 1.60 -1.36
C ASP A 285 -23.08 0.46 -1.10
N GLU A 286 -22.19 0.15 -2.04
CA GLU A 286 -21.12 -0.83 -1.87
C GLU A 286 -20.11 -0.37 -0.83
N ILE A 287 -19.75 0.92 -0.86
CA ILE A 287 -18.84 1.53 0.11
C ILE A 287 -19.44 1.45 1.51
N ASN A 288 -20.73 1.77 1.67
CA ASN A 288 -21.40 1.72 2.96
C ASN A 288 -21.50 0.30 3.53
N GLN A 289 -21.69 -0.72 2.72
CA GLN A 289 -21.66 -2.12 3.18
C GLN A 289 -20.31 -2.46 3.83
N PHE A 290 -19.21 -2.07 3.19
CA PHE A 290 -17.90 -2.31 3.77
C PHE A 290 -17.60 -1.39 4.95
N ARG A 291 -18.07 -0.14 4.91
CA ARG A 291 -18.03 0.78 6.03
C ARG A 291 -18.69 0.21 7.27
N ASP A 292 -19.94 -0.28 7.16
CA ASP A 292 -20.67 -0.88 8.27
C ASP A 292 -19.90 -2.04 8.90
N PHE A 293 -19.30 -2.89 8.07
CA PHE A 293 -18.41 -3.95 8.51
C PHE A 293 -17.21 -3.39 9.30
N VAL A 294 -16.53 -2.36 8.79
CA VAL A 294 -15.37 -1.73 9.43
C VAL A 294 -15.78 -1.09 10.75
N GLN A 295 -16.85 -0.29 10.76
CA GLN A 295 -17.32 0.40 11.96
C GLN A 295 -17.77 -0.59 13.07
N ALA A 296 -18.37 -1.72 12.71
CA ALA A 296 -18.73 -2.77 13.66
C ALA A 296 -17.54 -3.50 14.28
N LYS A 297 -16.37 -3.48 13.62
CA LYS A 297 -15.15 -4.18 14.05
C LYS A 297 -14.15 -3.26 14.75
N ARG A 298 -14.30 -1.96 14.63
CA ARG A 298 -13.33 -1.03 15.22
C ARG A 298 -13.36 -1.06 16.74
N MET A 299 -12.18 -0.97 17.33
CA MET A 299 -11.95 -0.95 18.79
C MET A 299 -11.61 0.46 19.31
N TYR A 300 -11.14 1.34 18.43
CA TYR A 300 -10.65 2.67 18.76
C TYR A 300 -11.39 3.75 17.98
N SER A 301 -11.53 4.93 18.58
CA SER A 301 -12.12 6.11 17.96
C SER A 301 -11.11 6.84 17.06
N ASP A 302 -11.60 7.80 16.25
CA ASP A 302 -10.71 8.63 15.44
C ASP A 302 -9.77 9.48 16.30
N SER A 303 -10.16 9.81 17.55
CA SER A 303 -9.33 10.55 18.49
C SER A 303 -8.13 9.74 19.02
N ASP A 304 -8.14 8.43 18.87
CA ASP A 304 -7.04 7.56 19.34
C ASP A 304 -5.91 7.44 18.29
N LEU A 305 -6.17 7.77 17.04
CA LEU A 305 -5.21 7.63 15.93
C LEU A 305 -3.87 8.33 16.16
N PRO A 306 -3.78 9.53 16.77
CA PRO A 306 -2.47 10.14 17.06
C PRO A 306 -1.60 9.28 17.98
N ALA A 307 -2.20 8.62 18.96
CA ALA A 307 -1.47 7.74 19.88
C ALA A 307 -1.15 6.37 19.25
N LEU A 308 -2.03 5.86 18.39
CA LEU A 308 -1.89 4.57 17.76
C LEU A 308 -0.84 4.58 16.64
N CYS A 309 -0.89 5.57 15.76
CA CYS A 309 -0.07 5.60 14.53
C CYS A 309 0.38 6.99 14.10
N ASN A 310 0.45 7.95 15.00
CA ASN A 310 0.81 9.35 14.71
C ASN A 310 -0.06 10.02 13.62
N PHE A 311 -1.20 9.42 13.27
CA PHE A 311 -2.13 10.03 12.34
C PHE A 311 -2.97 11.10 13.04
N ARG A 312 -2.96 12.31 12.51
CA ARG A 312 -3.73 13.42 13.06
C ARG A 312 -4.73 13.96 12.01
N LEU A 313 -5.97 14.03 12.42
CA LEU A 313 -6.99 14.69 11.60
C LEU A 313 -6.61 16.16 11.35
N PRO A 314 -6.88 16.70 10.15
CA PRO A 314 -6.65 18.10 9.86
C PRO A 314 -7.62 18.98 10.67
N THR A 315 -7.16 20.14 11.10
CA THR A 315 -8.07 21.17 11.62
C THR A 315 -8.85 21.84 10.48
N PRO A 316 -10.01 22.44 10.74
CA PRO A 316 -10.78 23.18 9.72
C PRO A 316 -9.94 24.28 9.03
N ARG A 317 -9.06 24.95 9.78
CA ARG A 317 -8.16 25.97 9.22
C ARG A 317 -7.15 25.37 8.25
N GLU A 318 -6.51 24.28 8.64
CA GLU A 318 -5.54 23.57 7.78
C GLU A 318 -6.22 23.04 6.52
N GLN A 319 -7.45 22.55 6.64
CA GLN A 319 -8.25 22.12 5.51
C GLN A 319 -8.50 23.27 4.53
N GLN A 320 -8.91 24.45 5.03
CA GLN A 320 -9.16 25.62 4.19
C GLN A 320 -7.86 26.11 3.52
N GLU A 321 -6.76 26.22 4.26
CA GLU A 321 -5.46 26.58 3.71
C GLU A 321 -5.03 25.66 2.57
N MET A 322 -5.36 24.37 2.67
CA MET A 322 -5.06 23.36 1.68
C MET A 322 -5.97 23.48 0.45
N VAL A 323 -7.26 23.69 0.63
CA VAL A 323 -8.21 23.99 -0.46
C VAL A 323 -7.70 25.19 -1.24
N ASP A 324 -7.36 26.29 -0.56
CA ASP A 324 -6.86 27.50 -1.19
C ASP A 324 -5.55 27.27 -1.95
N CYS A 325 -4.68 26.41 -1.44
CA CYS A 325 -3.45 26.04 -2.11
C CYS A 325 -3.72 25.26 -3.40
N ILE A 326 -4.56 24.22 -3.34
CA ILE A 326 -4.90 23.39 -4.50
C ILE A 326 -5.61 24.21 -5.58
N LEU A 327 -6.59 25.03 -5.18
CA LEU A 327 -7.35 25.86 -6.12
C LEU A 327 -6.47 26.93 -6.79
N ARG A 328 -5.55 27.55 -6.05
CA ARG A 328 -4.55 28.48 -6.64
C ARG A 328 -3.68 27.79 -7.68
N HIS A 329 -3.24 26.58 -7.43
CA HIS A 329 -2.41 25.81 -8.38
C HIS A 329 -3.20 25.31 -9.59
N ARG A 330 -4.52 25.08 -9.45
CA ARG A 330 -5.41 24.61 -10.53
C ARG A 330 -6.08 25.74 -11.30
N GLY A 331 -6.53 26.80 -10.59
CA GLY A 331 -7.42 27.81 -11.13
C GLY A 331 -6.76 28.87 -11.99
N GLU A 332 -5.45 29.07 -11.86
CA GLU A 332 -4.70 30.10 -12.56
C GLU A 332 -3.68 29.51 -13.54
N ALA A 333 -4.01 28.40 -14.19
CA ALA A 333 -3.17 27.79 -15.22
C ALA A 333 -3.06 28.64 -16.48
N THR A 334 -2.76 29.94 -16.35
CA THR A 334 -2.15 30.74 -17.40
C THR A 334 -0.74 30.20 -17.60
N LYS A 335 -0.21 30.29 -18.84
CA LYS A 335 1.14 29.83 -19.19
C LYS A 335 2.23 30.35 -18.23
N GLU A 336 1.97 31.45 -17.55
CA GLU A 336 2.89 32.11 -16.61
C GLU A 336 2.85 31.47 -15.21
N CYS A 337 1.72 31.00 -14.74
CA CYS A 337 1.60 30.28 -13.47
C CYS A 337 2.20 28.87 -13.55
N ARG A 338 2.08 28.17 -14.69
CA ARG A 338 2.79 26.89 -14.92
C ARG A 338 4.30 27.02 -14.89
N ARG A 339 4.86 28.20 -15.23
CA ARG A 339 6.29 28.50 -15.08
C ARG A 339 6.67 28.82 -13.64
N LYS A 340 5.76 29.47 -12.87
CA LYS A 340 5.98 29.81 -11.45
C LYS A 340 5.78 28.61 -10.53
N SER A 341 4.87 27.67 -10.83
CA SER A 341 4.64 26.48 -9.98
C SER A 341 5.84 25.54 -9.90
N ARG A 342 6.67 25.46 -10.95
CA ARG A 342 7.95 24.72 -10.90
C ARG A 342 8.99 25.39 -9.99
N ASN A 343 8.82 26.66 -9.61
CA ASN A 343 9.74 27.48 -8.83
C ASN A 343 9.05 28.37 -7.79
N CYS A 344 7.86 28.00 -7.32
CA CYS A 344 7.14 28.80 -6.32
C CYS A 344 7.98 28.89 -5.04
N LYS A 345 8.62 30.05 -4.86
CA LYS A 345 9.47 30.34 -3.69
C LYS A 345 8.66 30.29 -2.40
N ASP A 346 7.40 30.77 -2.43
CA ASP A 346 6.54 30.85 -1.26
C ASP A 346 6.15 29.46 -0.72
N CYS A 347 5.94 28.47 -1.61
CA CYS A 347 5.71 27.09 -1.21
C CYS A 347 6.98 26.42 -0.66
N LYS A 348 8.13 26.69 -1.28
CA LYS A 348 9.44 26.16 -0.85
C LYS A 348 9.94 26.81 0.44
N GLU A 349 9.63 28.09 0.70
CA GLU A 349 10.00 28.78 1.94
C GLU A 349 9.13 28.33 3.12
N LYS A 350 7.84 28.06 2.89
CA LYS A 350 6.98 27.46 3.92
C LYS A 350 7.40 26.05 4.28
N GLU A 351 7.73 25.20 3.30
CA GLU A 351 8.30 23.86 3.57
C GLU A 351 9.59 23.94 4.40
N LYS A 352 10.47 24.89 4.13
CA LYS A 352 11.69 25.08 4.93
C LYS A 352 11.43 25.60 6.34
N GLN A 353 10.42 26.44 6.54
CA GLN A 353 10.06 26.96 7.86
C GLN A 353 9.35 25.93 8.74
N GLU A 354 8.63 24.95 8.16
CA GLU A 354 8.01 23.87 8.90
C GLU A 354 9.00 22.77 9.30
N VAL A 355 9.99 22.49 8.45
CA VAL A 355 11.09 21.55 8.76
C VAL A 355 12.04 22.08 9.86
N VAL A 356 12.13 23.40 10.05
CA VAL A 356 12.95 24.02 11.12
C VAL A 356 12.19 24.11 12.45
N LYS A 357 10.85 23.92 12.45
CA LYS A 357 10.01 23.97 13.65
C LYS A 357 9.54 22.60 14.15
N ALA A 358 9.91 21.52 13.47
CA ALA A 358 9.69 20.13 13.87
C ALA A 358 11.00 19.47 14.29
#